data_cae78d354cc627b839e3bc58991b4984
#
_entry.id   cae78d354cc627b839e3bc58991b4984
#
_cell.length_a   1.000
_cell.length_b   1.000
_cell.length_c   1.000
_cell.angle_alpha   90.00
_cell.angle_beta   90.00
_cell.angle_gamma   90.00
#
_symmetry.space_group_name_H-M   'P 1'
#
loop_
_entity.id
_entity.type
_entity.pdbx_description
1 polymer ?
#
loop_
_entity_poly.entity_id
_entity_poly.type
_entity_poly.pdbx_seq_one_letter_code
_entity_poly.pdbx_strand_id
1 'polypeptide(L)'
;MQIQTFDTADVDQQLAISGWQEHYQQMSPGYFRGKVVYMQLDGIEVYEEQMNTRVEQHFHAPAGSLVFSFDTGDGSLYLLNEDSQNTWVTSQNYKEVAVVIGPQYLKQLDCLNLSSLDGMLLTPLVSRQSQVFGHWLSSTLQRLAVGQSPVPEAGLAQQLVDDCLYILDCPSQTPDLASLKHRAHDRRLIQRVFDLVMASPQEHFNVLQLANGAGVSVRQLQQRFTSSIGVSPSQWQRLRRLNFARRDLLRKVPAETTVAEVAMRWSFWHLGRFSQAYYQLFGELPSRTLLRPR
;
A
#
# COMPACT_ATOMS: atom_id res chain seq x y z
N MET A 1 -17.86 -19.55 -3.43
CA MET A 1 -16.81 -18.62 -3.96
C MET A 1 -17.47 -17.41 -4.59
N GLN A 2 -17.07 -16.19 -4.18
CA GLN A 2 -17.55 -14.92 -4.77
C GLN A 2 -16.34 -14.16 -5.31
N ILE A 3 -16.45 -13.68 -6.57
CA ILE A 3 -15.38 -12.92 -7.23
C ILE A 3 -15.93 -11.56 -7.63
N GLN A 4 -15.13 -10.50 -7.36
CA GLN A 4 -15.46 -9.12 -7.69
C GLN A 4 -14.25 -8.45 -8.34
N THR A 5 -14.50 -7.52 -9.25
CA THR A 5 -13.47 -6.72 -9.90
C THR A 5 -13.81 -5.24 -9.74
N PHE A 6 -12.86 -4.45 -9.34
CA PHE A 6 -12.98 -3.00 -9.16
C PHE A 6 -11.92 -2.31 -10.00
N ASP A 7 -12.34 -1.41 -10.89
CA ASP A 7 -11.45 -0.52 -11.63
C ASP A 7 -11.64 0.91 -11.10
N THR A 8 -10.55 1.61 -10.88
CA THR A 8 -10.61 2.98 -10.38
C THR A 8 -9.64 3.92 -11.07
N ALA A 9 -10.05 5.18 -11.18
CA ALA A 9 -9.23 6.30 -11.63
C ALA A 9 -8.82 7.23 -10.47
N ASP A 10 -9.05 6.81 -9.24
CA ASP A 10 -8.71 7.56 -8.03
C ASP A 10 -8.01 6.66 -7.02
N VAL A 11 -6.85 7.12 -6.56
CA VAL A 11 -6.04 6.39 -5.59
C VAL A 11 -6.76 6.15 -4.26
N ASP A 12 -7.65 7.05 -3.86
CA ASP A 12 -8.44 6.90 -2.64
C ASP A 12 -9.57 5.86 -2.74
N GLN A 13 -9.92 5.46 -3.97
CA GLN A 13 -10.93 4.43 -4.23
C GLN A 13 -10.30 3.06 -4.54
N GLN A 14 -8.97 2.99 -4.54
CA GLN A 14 -8.25 1.75 -4.87
C GLN A 14 -8.61 0.64 -3.90
N LEU A 15 -8.95 0.99 -2.66
CA LEU A 15 -9.24 0.01 -1.65
C LEU A 15 -10.72 -0.12 -1.36
N ALA A 16 -11.25 -1.25 -1.76
CA ALA A 16 -12.58 -1.70 -1.38
C ALA A 16 -12.53 -3.05 -0.62
N ILE A 17 -11.35 -3.45 -0.11
CA ILE A 17 -11.19 -4.74 0.56
C ILE A 17 -11.53 -4.60 2.05
N SER A 18 -12.42 -5.45 2.51
CA SER A 18 -12.87 -5.44 3.90
C SER A 18 -11.75 -5.74 4.89
N GLY A 19 -11.74 -5.05 6.02
CA GLY A 19 -10.84 -5.33 7.15
C GLY A 19 -9.49 -4.60 7.14
N TRP A 20 -9.03 -4.09 6.00
CA TRP A 20 -7.84 -3.27 5.93
C TRP A 20 -8.12 -1.83 6.36
N GLN A 21 -7.19 -1.25 7.11
CA GLN A 21 -7.16 0.19 7.36
C GLN A 21 -6.02 0.77 6.54
N GLU A 22 -6.36 1.49 5.48
CA GLU A 22 -5.37 1.93 4.53
C GLU A 22 -5.55 3.38 4.09
N HIS A 23 -4.42 3.97 3.71
CA HIS A 23 -4.35 5.32 3.24
C HIS A 23 -3.35 5.42 2.09
N TYR A 24 -3.83 5.72 0.90
CA TYR A 24 -3.03 5.75 -0.31
C TYR A 24 -2.73 7.18 -0.76
N GLN A 25 -1.56 7.40 -1.31
CA GLN A 25 -1.16 8.69 -1.88
C GLN A 25 -0.36 8.49 -3.16
N GLN A 26 -0.76 9.17 -4.22
CA GLN A 26 -0.02 9.13 -5.47
C GLN A 26 1.33 9.85 -5.31
N MET A 27 2.41 9.15 -5.68
CA MET A 27 3.79 9.61 -5.51
C MET A 27 4.51 9.91 -6.83
N SER A 28 4.01 9.42 -7.95
CA SER A 28 4.59 9.70 -9.27
C SER A 28 3.60 10.37 -10.21
N PRO A 29 4.10 11.15 -11.20
CA PRO A 29 3.28 11.82 -12.19
C PRO A 29 2.44 10.86 -13.02
N GLY A 30 1.25 11.31 -13.42
CA GLY A 30 0.38 10.64 -14.37
C GLY A 30 -1.04 10.46 -13.88
N TYR A 31 -1.92 10.12 -14.80
CA TYR A 31 -3.29 9.78 -14.48
C TYR A 31 -3.33 8.40 -13.80
N PHE A 32 -3.88 8.34 -12.60
CA PHE A 32 -3.97 7.09 -11.84
C PHE A 32 -4.96 6.11 -12.49
N ARG A 33 -4.55 4.86 -12.57
CA ARG A 33 -5.39 3.71 -12.90
C ARG A 33 -5.05 2.57 -11.97
N GLY A 34 -6.04 2.12 -11.24
CA GLY A 34 -5.94 0.99 -10.36
C GLY A 34 -6.96 -0.09 -10.70
N LYS A 35 -6.64 -1.31 -10.36
CA LYS A 35 -7.54 -2.45 -10.47
C LYS A 35 -7.36 -3.36 -9.26
N VAL A 36 -8.47 -3.83 -8.71
CA VAL A 36 -8.48 -4.88 -7.69
C VAL A 36 -9.35 -6.01 -8.17
N VAL A 37 -8.84 -7.23 -8.12
CA VAL A 37 -9.62 -8.45 -8.28
C VAL A 37 -9.65 -9.14 -6.93
N TYR A 38 -10.83 -9.37 -6.41
CA TYR A 38 -11.05 -9.90 -5.08
C TYR A 38 -11.85 -11.21 -5.15
N MET A 39 -11.43 -12.21 -4.40
CA MET A 39 -12.10 -13.49 -4.26
C MET A 39 -12.26 -13.83 -2.79
N GLN A 40 -13.49 -14.17 -2.39
CA GLN A 40 -13.79 -14.66 -1.05
C GLN A 40 -14.09 -16.15 -1.09
N LEU A 41 -13.38 -16.87 -0.23
CA LEU A 41 -13.56 -18.29 0.09
C LEU A 41 -13.97 -18.43 1.55
N ASP A 42 -14.16 -19.67 1.99
CA ASP A 42 -14.50 -19.98 3.39
C ASP A 42 -13.34 -19.62 4.35
N GLY A 43 -13.47 -18.48 5.03
CA GLY A 43 -12.48 -17.98 5.98
C GLY A 43 -11.17 -17.43 5.40
N ILE A 44 -11.08 -17.34 4.06
CA ILE A 44 -9.91 -16.85 3.34
C ILE A 44 -10.35 -15.80 2.29
N GLU A 45 -9.54 -14.78 2.15
CA GLU A 45 -9.68 -13.79 1.09
C GLU A 45 -8.43 -13.80 0.21
N VAL A 46 -8.63 -13.70 -1.09
CA VAL A 46 -7.54 -13.57 -2.05
C VAL A 46 -7.80 -12.33 -2.88
N TYR A 47 -6.81 -11.46 -2.99
CA TYR A 47 -6.95 -10.30 -3.86
C TYR A 47 -5.70 -10.09 -4.71
N GLU A 48 -5.88 -9.47 -5.86
CA GLU A 48 -4.82 -8.92 -6.66
C GLU A 48 -5.01 -7.42 -6.77
N GLU A 49 -3.98 -6.66 -6.44
CA GLU A 49 -3.95 -5.22 -6.60
C GLU A 49 -2.98 -4.83 -7.72
N GLN A 50 -3.43 -3.90 -8.57
CA GLN A 50 -2.61 -3.34 -9.65
C GLN A 50 -2.72 -1.82 -9.64
N MET A 51 -1.58 -1.13 -9.77
CA MET A 51 -1.51 0.34 -9.87
C MET A 51 -0.47 0.75 -10.89
N ASN A 52 -0.81 1.69 -11.78
CA ASN A 52 0.09 2.16 -12.82
C ASN A 52 1.10 3.21 -12.34
N THR A 53 0.78 3.96 -11.27
CA THR A 53 1.66 4.99 -10.68
C THR A 53 2.30 4.47 -9.41
N ARG A 54 3.42 5.07 -9.00
CA ARG A 54 3.95 4.84 -7.65
C ARG A 54 2.97 5.39 -6.62
N VAL A 55 2.71 4.62 -5.59
CA VAL A 55 1.80 4.96 -4.50
C VAL A 55 2.49 4.74 -3.17
N GLU A 56 2.33 5.68 -2.26
CA GLU A 56 2.60 5.46 -0.84
C GLU A 56 1.35 4.85 -0.23
N GLN A 57 1.51 3.65 0.29
CA GLN A 57 0.50 2.92 1.03
C GLN A 57 0.88 3.00 2.51
N HIS A 58 -0.04 3.48 3.32
CA HIS A 58 0.04 3.33 4.76
C HIS A 58 -1.07 2.40 5.18
N PHE A 59 -0.72 1.25 5.73
CA PHE A 59 -1.66 0.18 5.99
C PHE A 59 -1.53 -0.41 7.39
N HIS A 60 -2.63 -1.01 7.83
CA HIS A 60 -2.75 -1.87 8.98
C HIS A 60 -3.49 -3.12 8.56
N ALA A 61 -2.91 -4.28 8.77
CA ALA A 61 -3.49 -5.55 8.35
C ALA A 61 -4.77 -5.89 9.14
N PRO A 62 -5.65 -6.74 8.60
CA PRO A 62 -6.91 -7.10 9.26
C PRO A 62 -6.69 -7.78 10.62
N ALA A 63 -7.53 -7.44 11.59
CA ALA A 63 -7.45 -7.98 12.93
C ALA A 63 -7.54 -9.53 12.96
N GLY A 64 -6.64 -10.17 13.69
CA GLY A 64 -6.59 -11.62 13.84
C GLY A 64 -6.21 -12.39 12.58
N SER A 65 -5.72 -11.72 11.53
CA SER A 65 -5.35 -12.36 10.27
C SER A 65 -3.85 -12.66 10.16
N LEU A 66 -3.52 -13.60 9.27
CA LEU A 66 -2.19 -13.80 8.72
C LEU A 66 -2.26 -13.58 7.20
N VAL A 67 -1.41 -12.70 6.67
CA VAL A 67 -1.41 -12.33 5.25
C VAL A 67 -0.11 -12.77 4.59
N PHE A 68 -0.25 -13.40 3.44
CA PHE A 68 0.83 -13.71 2.51
C PHE A 68 0.71 -12.79 1.30
N SER A 69 1.53 -11.75 1.23
CA SER A 69 1.54 -10.79 0.12
C SER A 69 2.71 -11.08 -0.81
N PHE A 70 2.42 -11.36 -2.08
CA PHE A 70 3.38 -11.70 -3.12
C PHE A 70 3.49 -10.52 -4.10
N ASP A 71 4.59 -9.79 -4.05
CA ASP A 71 4.93 -8.81 -5.09
C ASP A 71 5.35 -9.56 -6.35
N THR A 72 4.55 -9.50 -7.40
CA THR A 72 4.83 -10.20 -8.66
C THR A 72 5.88 -9.51 -9.52
N GLY A 73 6.30 -8.28 -9.16
CA GLY A 73 7.32 -7.52 -9.87
C GLY A 73 8.74 -7.92 -9.49
N ASP A 74 9.01 -8.07 -8.19
CA ASP A 74 10.34 -8.48 -7.67
C ASP A 74 10.36 -9.92 -7.13
N GLY A 75 9.20 -10.56 -7.02
CA GLY A 75 9.06 -11.94 -6.55
C GLY A 75 9.16 -12.12 -5.04
N SER A 76 9.11 -11.04 -4.28
CA SER A 76 9.15 -11.08 -2.82
C SER A 76 7.82 -11.54 -2.24
N LEU A 77 7.90 -12.39 -1.20
CA LEU A 77 6.79 -12.68 -0.29
C LEU A 77 6.99 -11.85 0.98
N TYR A 78 5.94 -11.20 1.44
CA TYR A 78 5.88 -10.55 2.74
C TYR A 78 4.81 -11.21 3.61
N LEU A 79 5.16 -11.45 4.87
CA LEU A 79 4.20 -11.90 5.88
C LEU A 79 3.74 -10.69 6.70
N LEU A 80 2.43 -10.60 6.91
CA LEU A 80 1.80 -9.57 7.73
C LEU A 80 0.82 -10.22 8.72
N ASN A 81 0.70 -9.65 9.90
CA ASN A 81 -0.31 -10.01 10.89
C ASN A 81 -1.03 -8.74 11.37
N GLU A 82 -1.95 -8.87 12.30
CA GLU A 82 -2.71 -7.74 12.85
C GLU A 82 -1.86 -6.63 13.46
N ASP A 83 -0.64 -6.93 13.92
CA ASP A 83 0.31 -5.94 14.45
C ASP A 83 1.15 -5.28 13.34
N SER A 84 1.01 -5.74 12.11
CA SER A 84 1.78 -5.23 10.97
C SER A 84 1.23 -3.90 10.51
N GLN A 85 1.91 -2.84 10.92
CA GLN A 85 1.70 -1.48 10.44
C GLN A 85 2.94 -1.00 9.70
N ASN A 86 2.78 -0.49 8.49
CA ASN A 86 3.91 0.00 7.71
C ASN A 86 3.52 1.12 6.73
N THR A 87 4.53 1.89 6.35
CA THR A 87 4.48 2.79 5.19
C THR A 87 5.26 2.14 4.06
N TRP A 88 4.59 1.82 2.99
CA TRP A 88 5.13 1.18 1.80
C TRP A 88 5.12 2.13 0.63
N VAL A 89 6.12 2.08 -0.23
CA VAL A 89 6.13 2.83 -1.49
C VAL A 89 6.28 1.84 -2.63
N THR A 90 5.23 1.72 -3.41
CA THR A 90 5.17 0.78 -4.53
C THR A 90 6.10 1.20 -5.68
N SER A 91 6.48 0.26 -6.51
CA SER A 91 7.08 0.52 -7.82
C SER A 91 6.05 1.14 -8.78
N GLN A 92 6.50 1.65 -9.91
CA GLN A 92 5.61 1.97 -11.02
C GLN A 92 5.13 0.67 -11.68
N ASN A 93 3.86 0.62 -12.08
CA ASN A 93 3.19 -0.59 -12.57
C ASN A 93 3.23 -1.74 -11.53
N TYR A 94 2.99 -1.36 -10.27
CA TYR A 94 2.95 -2.30 -9.16
C TYR A 94 1.85 -3.33 -9.34
N LYS A 95 2.16 -4.56 -8.95
CA LYS A 95 1.23 -5.67 -8.93
C LYS A 95 1.56 -6.62 -7.80
N GLU A 96 0.61 -6.83 -6.91
CA GLU A 96 0.69 -7.85 -5.87
C GLU A 96 -0.53 -8.77 -5.91
N VAL A 97 -0.35 -9.97 -5.40
CA VAL A 97 -1.46 -10.88 -5.07
C VAL A 97 -1.29 -11.33 -3.63
N ALA A 98 -2.37 -11.32 -2.86
CA ALA A 98 -2.31 -11.68 -1.45
C ALA A 98 -3.34 -12.74 -1.08
N VAL A 99 -2.97 -13.59 -0.12
CA VAL A 99 -3.86 -14.53 0.58
C VAL A 99 -3.99 -14.06 2.02
N VAL A 100 -5.20 -13.70 2.43
CA VAL A 100 -5.54 -13.30 3.79
C VAL A 100 -6.23 -14.46 4.48
N ILE A 101 -5.59 -15.03 5.48
CA ILE A 101 -6.15 -16.12 6.29
C ILE A 101 -6.80 -15.50 7.51
N GLY A 102 -8.13 -15.60 7.58
CA GLY A 102 -8.92 -14.99 8.66
C GLY A 102 -8.80 -15.72 10.00
N PRO A 103 -9.19 -15.05 11.12
CA PRO A 103 -8.99 -15.58 12.47
C PRO A 103 -9.74 -16.86 12.75
N GLN A 104 -10.88 -17.08 12.11
CA GLN A 104 -11.65 -18.32 12.28
C GLN A 104 -10.93 -19.53 11.67
N TYR A 105 -10.29 -19.32 10.51
CA TYR A 105 -9.51 -20.36 9.83
C TYR A 105 -8.21 -20.65 10.59
N LEU A 106 -7.50 -19.60 11.03
CA LEU A 106 -6.27 -19.74 11.81
C LEU A 106 -6.45 -20.55 13.09
N LYS A 107 -7.61 -20.43 13.76
CA LYS A 107 -7.94 -21.23 14.96
C LYS A 107 -8.07 -22.73 14.68
N GLN A 108 -8.31 -23.12 13.43
CA GLN A 108 -8.40 -24.55 13.05
C GLN A 108 -7.02 -25.12 12.71
N LEU A 109 -6.00 -24.27 12.56
CA LEU A 109 -4.62 -24.67 12.30
C LEU A 109 -3.87 -24.88 13.63
N ASP A 110 -4.23 -25.92 14.39
CA ASP A 110 -3.68 -26.23 15.74
C ASP A 110 -2.14 -26.33 15.78
N CYS A 111 -1.48 -26.54 14.63
CA CYS A 111 -0.04 -26.71 14.52
C CYS A 111 0.73 -25.42 14.24
N LEU A 112 0.05 -24.31 13.91
CA LEU A 112 0.72 -23.07 13.52
C LEU A 112 1.09 -22.23 14.74
N ASN A 113 2.36 -22.23 15.11
CA ASN A 113 2.87 -21.33 16.14
C ASN A 113 3.13 -19.94 15.51
N LEU A 114 2.16 -19.04 15.57
CA LEU A 114 2.27 -17.69 15.01
C LEU A 114 3.46 -16.91 15.56
N SER A 115 3.84 -17.11 16.84
CA SER A 115 5.01 -16.45 17.44
C SER A 115 6.33 -16.85 16.77
N SER A 116 6.41 -18.00 16.11
CA SER A 116 7.61 -18.38 15.36
C SER A 116 7.81 -17.55 14.09
N LEU A 117 6.77 -16.88 13.61
CA LEU A 117 6.79 -16.04 12.40
C LEU A 117 7.20 -14.58 12.67
N ASP A 118 7.27 -14.15 13.94
CA ASP A 118 7.54 -12.73 14.29
C ASP A 118 8.82 -12.18 13.64
N GLY A 119 9.86 -13.01 13.55
CA GLY A 119 11.11 -12.63 12.88
C GLY A 119 11.02 -12.48 11.36
N MET A 120 9.97 -13.01 10.74
CA MET A 120 9.74 -12.99 9.30
C MET A 120 8.78 -11.86 8.88
N LEU A 121 8.01 -11.30 9.81
CA LEU A 121 7.03 -10.26 9.52
C LEU A 121 7.69 -9.03 8.88
N LEU A 122 7.06 -8.50 7.84
CA LEU A 122 7.54 -7.35 7.07
C LEU A 122 8.96 -7.53 6.48
N THR A 123 9.42 -8.77 6.35
CA THR A 123 10.72 -9.11 5.80
C THR A 123 10.53 -9.73 4.42
N PRO A 124 11.21 -9.25 3.36
CA PRO A 124 11.10 -9.86 2.05
C PRO A 124 11.72 -11.26 2.07
N LEU A 125 10.92 -12.25 1.75
CA LEU A 125 11.32 -13.64 1.57
C LEU A 125 11.30 -13.94 0.07
N VAL A 126 12.43 -14.29 -0.51
CA VAL A 126 12.51 -14.59 -1.94
C VAL A 126 12.90 -16.04 -2.13
N SER A 127 12.01 -16.80 -2.72
CA SER A 127 12.24 -18.18 -3.13
C SER A 127 11.66 -18.42 -4.53
N ARG A 128 12.15 -19.47 -5.21
CA ARG A 128 11.55 -19.87 -6.48
C ARG A 128 10.07 -20.25 -6.30
N GLN A 129 9.75 -20.87 -5.18
CA GLN A 129 8.39 -21.31 -4.85
C GLN A 129 7.47 -20.13 -4.66
N SER A 130 7.87 -19.09 -3.90
CA SER A 130 7.06 -17.88 -3.72
C SER A 130 6.80 -17.16 -5.05
N GLN A 131 7.80 -17.07 -5.92
CA GLN A 131 7.67 -16.48 -7.26
C GLN A 131 6.68 -17.25 -8.13
N VAL A 132 6.84 -18.58 -8.24
CA VAL A 132 5.98 -19.43 -9.06
C VAL A 132 4.54 -19.39 -8.54
N PHE A 133 4.36 -19.50 -7.22
CA PHE A 133 3.03 -19.49 -6.61
C PHE A 133 2.34 -18.13 -6.79
N GLY A 134 3.02 -17.01 -6.53
CA GLY A 134 2.45 -15.67 -6.71
C GLY A 134 2.00 -15.43 -8.16
N HIS A 135 2.80 -15.82 -9.15
CA HIS A 135 2.41 -15.71 -10.57
C HIS A 135 1.24 -16.63 -10.94
N TRP A 136 1.26 -17.88 -10.45
CA TRP A 136 0.17 -18.82 -10.66
C TRP A 136 -1.15 -18.30 -10.05
N LEU A 137 -1.10 -17.83 -8.82
CA LEU A 137 -2.28 -17.30 -8.11
C LEU A 137 -2.86 -16.08 -8.82
N SER A 138 -2.00 -15.13 -9.20
CA SER A 138 -2.37 -13.96 -9.99
C SER A 138 -3.04 -14.34 -11.31
N SER A 139 -2.42 -15.26 -12.09
CA SER A 139 -2.98 -15.74 -13.37
C SER A 139 -4.31 -16.45 -13.17
N THR A 140 -4.44 -17.27 -12.13
CA THR A 140 -5.66 -18.00 -11.80
C THR A 140 -6.78 -17.04 -11.43
N LEU A 141 -6.51 -16.05 -10.57
CA LEU A 141 -7.48 -15.06 -10.13
C LEU A 141 -8.01 -14.23 -11.33
N GLN A 142 -7.12 -13.81 -12.24
CA GLN A 142 -7.50 -13.11 -13.47
C GLN A 142 -8.40 -13.94 -14.38
N ARG A 143 -8.09 -15.23 -14.55
CA ARG A 143 -8.92 -16.15 -15.37
C ARG A 143 -10.29 -16.39 -14.76
N LEU A 144 -10.35 -16.54 -13.42
CA LEU A 144 -11.61 -16.68 -12.68
C LEU A 144 -12.47 -15.40 -12.80
N ALA A 145 -11.86 -14.23 -12.76
CA ALA A 145 -12.55 -12.94 -12.89
C ALA A 145 -13.26 -12.77 -14.25
N VAL A 146 -12.77 -13.42 -15.30
CA VAL A 146 -13.39 -13.40 -16.63
C VAL A 146 -14.21 -14.68 -16.95
N GLY A 147 -14.43 -15.54 -15.94
CA GLY A 147 -15.24 -16.76 -16.09
C GLY A 147 -14.59 -17.87 -16.93
N GLN A 148 -13.27 -17.86 -17.10
CA GLN A 148 -12.56 -18.77 -18.02
C GLN A 148 -12.03 -20.07 -17.37
N SER A 149 -12.18 -20.26 -16.07
CA SER A 149 -11.64 -21.45 -15.41
C SER A 149 -12.59 -21.98 -14.34
N PRO A 150 -13.16 -23.17 -14.47
CA PRO A 150 -13.83 -23.84 -13.38
C PRO A 150 -12.75 -24.39 -12.43
N VAL A 151 -12.41 -23.65 -11.40
CA VAL A 151 -11.65 -24.22 -10.27
C VAL A 151 -12.66 -24.81 -9.30
N PRO A 152 -12.51 -26.09 -8.90
CA PRO A 152 -13.38 -26.69 -7.89
C PRO A 152 -13.29 -25.87 -6.60
N GLU A 153 -14.41 -25.40 -6.09
CA GLU A 153 -14.45 -24.63 -4.84
C GLU A 153 -14.10 -25.49 -3.62
N ALA A 154 -14.53 -26.76 -3.68
CA ALA A 154 -14.29 -27.71 -2.60
C ALA A 154 -12.78 -27.96 -2.41
N GLY A 155 -12.29 -27.65 -1.22
CA GLY A 155 -10.89 -27.83 -0.84
C GLY A 155 -9.93 -26.74 -1.30
N LEU A 156 -10.37 -25.76 -2.10
CA LEU A 156 -9.50 -24.71 -2.61
C LEU A 156 -8.91 -23.85 -1.46
N ALA A 157 -9.71 -23.50 -0.47
CA ALA A 157 -9.25 -22.74 0.69
C ALA A 157 -8.14 -23.49 1.44
N GLN A 158 -8.34 -24.77 1.72
CA GLN A 158 -7.33 -25.61 2.38
C GLN A 158 -6.05 -25.69 1.54
N GLN A 159 -6.18 -25.95 0.24
CA GLN A 159 -5.03 -26.04 -0.67
C GLN A 159 -4.20 -24.74 -0.69
N LEU A 160 -4.86 -23.58 -0.74
CA LEU A 160 -4.16 -22.28 -0.72
C LEU A 160 -3.38 -22.07 0.58
N VAL A 161 -3.97 -22.47 1.71
CA VAL A 161 -3.27 -22.39 3.02
C VAL A 161 -2.09 -23.34 3.07
N ASP A 162 -2.29 -24.58 2.65
CA ASP A 162 -1.22 -25.59 2.65
C ASP A 162 -0.05 -25.15 1.75
N ASP A 163 -0.34 -24.59 0.59
CA ASP A 163 0.67 -24.05 -0.32
C ASP A 163 1.40 -22.85 0.29
N CYS A 164 0.69 -21.92 0.94
CA CYS A 164 1.29 -20.79 1.65
C CYS A 164 2.23 -21.26 2.78
N LEU A 165 1.81 -22.21 3.58
CA LEU A 165 2.61 -22.78 4.68
C LEU A 165 3.83 -23.54 4.13
N TYR A 166 3.64 -24.34 3.08
CA TYR A 166 4.74 -25.04 2.42
C TYR A 166 5.84 -24.07 1.92
N ILE A 167 5.45 -22.90 1.38
CA ILE A 167 6.41 -21.89 0.90
C ILE A 167 7.28 -21.38 2.05
N LEU A 168 6.76 -21.27 3.28
CA LEU A 168 7.55 -20.83 4.43
C LEU A 168 8.64 -21.84 4.82
N ASP A 169 8.40 -23.13 4.60
CA ASP A 169 9.35 -24.19 4.88
C ASP A 169 10.44 -24.29 3.77
N CYS A 170 10.22 -23.63 2.62
CA CYS A 170 11.19 -23.66 1.53
C CYS A 170 12.38 -22.76 1.81
N PRO A 171 13.60 -23.14 1.37
CA PRO A 171 14.77 -22.27 1.46
C PRO A 171 14.52 -20.94 0.76
N SER A 172 14.59 -19.85 1.50
CA SER A 172 14.42 -18.50 1.00
C SER A 172 15.70 -17.69 1.12
N GLN A 173 15.94 -16.81 0.17
CA GLN A 173 16.97 -15.78 0.29
C GLN A 173 16.41 -14.69 1.20
N THR A 174 16.86 -14.66 2.43
CA THR A 174 16.60 -13.56 3.34
C THR A 174 17.78 -12.60 3.37
N PRO A 175 17.55 -11.29 3.52
CA PRO A 175 18.63 -10.36 3.79
C PRO A 175 19.39 -10.76 5.05
N ASP A 176 20.68 -10.43 5.12
CA ASP A 176 21.47 -10.68 6.32
C ASP A 176 20.92 -9.90 7.54
N LEU A 177 21.27 -10.35 8.74
CA LEU A 177 20.77 -9.78 9.99
C LEU A 177 21.07 -8.27 10.14
N ALA A 178 22.20 -7.79 9.61
CA ALA A 178 22.56 -6.38 9.65
C ALA A 178 21.64 -5.55 8.74
N SER A 179 21.37 -6.04 7.53
CA SER A 179 20.42 -5.45 6.60
C SER A 179 18.99 -5.41 7.17
N LEU A 180 18.55 -6.48 7.84
CA LEU A 180 17.23 -6.54 8.50
C LEU A 180 17.11 -5.50 9.61
N LYS A 181 18.13 -5.37 10.47
CA LYS A 181 18.17 -4.35 11.53
C LYS A 181 18.16 -2.94 10.96
N HIS A 182 18.88 -2.70 9.86
CA HIS A 182 18.93 -1.41 9.20
C HIS A 182 17.56 -1.04 8.62
N ARG A 183 16.91 -1.95 7.91
CA ARG A 183 15.55 -1.77 7.36
C ARG A 183 14.51 -1.53 8.46
N ALA A 184 14.56 -2.27 9.57
CA ALA A 184 13.67 -2.07 10.70
C ALA A 184 13.88 -0.69 11.37
N HIS A 185 15.13 -0.20 11.41
CA HIS A 185 15.43 1.13 11.91
C HIS A 185 14.90 2.22 10.97
N ASP A 186 15.07 2.06 9.66
CA ASP A 186 14.56 3.00 8.66
C ASP A 186 13.03 3.04 8.67
N ARG A 187 12.35 1.89 8.76
CA ARG A 187 10.88 1.84 8.92
C ARG A 187 10.41 2.64 10.13
N ARG A 188 11.03 2.45 11.30
CA ARG A 188 10.68 3.19 12.52
C ARG A 188 10.92 4.70 12.38
N LEU A 189 11.95 5.10 11.65
CA LEU A 189 12.21 6.51 11.35
C LEU A 189 11.10 7.08 10.45
N ILE A 190 10.78 6.40 9.35
CA ILE A 190 9.72 6.80 8.43
C ILE A 190 8.37 6.89 9.15
N GLN A 191 8.05 5.89 9.99
CA GLN A 191 6.80 5.89 10.75
C GLN A 191 6.72 7.10 11.70
N ARG A 192 7.79 7.45 12.42
CA ARG A 192 7.79 8.65 13.28
C ARG A 192 7.57 9.94 12.51
N VAL A 193 8.18 10.07 11.32
CA VAL A 193 7.95 11.23 10.44
C VAL A 193 6.50 11.26 9.96
N PHE A 194 5.97 10.11 9.60
CA PHE A 194 4.58 9.96 9.18
C PHE A 194 3.63 10.39 10.32
N ASP A 195 3.78 9.84 11.51
CA ASP A 195 2.93 10.13 12.67
C ASP A 195 2.95 11.62 13.02
N LEU A 196 4.15 12.25 13.00
CA LEU A 196 4.30 13.69 13.23
C LEU A 196 3.48 14.50 12.22
N VAL A 197 3.59 14.18 10.93
CA VAL A 197 2.87 14.93 9.88
C VAL A 197 1.36 14.62 9.92
N MET A 198 0.97 13.40 10.29
CA MET A 198 -0.45 13.02 10.39
C MET A 198 -1.14 13.63 11.62
N ALA A 199 -0.41 13.91 12.68
CA ALA A 199 -0.95 14.62 13.83
C ALA A 199 -1.39 16.05 13.49
N SER A 200 -0.75 16.68 12.49
CA SER A 200 -1.08 18.04 12.01
C SER A 200 -0.97 18.14 10.48
N PRO A 201 -1.89 17.54 9.71
CA PRO A 201 -1.75 17.37 8.26
C PRO A 201 -1.68 18.68 7.47
N GLN A 202 -2.23 19.77 8.01
CA GLN A 202 -2.26 21.10 7.39
C GLN A 202 -0.98 21.90 7.69
N GLU A 203 -0.22 21.49 8.70
CA GLU A 203 1.02 22.17 9.09
C GLU A 203 2.15 21.85 8.09
N HIS A 204 2.97 22.86 7.87
CA HIS A 204 4.17 22.72 7.05
C HIS A 204 5.39 22.58 7.95
N PHE A 205 5.88 21.37 8.10
CA PHE A 205 7.13 21.10 8.81
C PHE A 205 8.34 21.38 7.91
N ASN A 206 9.30 22.13 8.40
CA ASN A 206 10.60 22.19 7.74
C ASN A 206 11.42 20.91 8.04
N VAL A 207 12.49 20.69 7.26
CA VAL A 207 13.30 19.47 7.38
C VAL A 207 13.93 19.30 8.77
N LEU A 208 14.27 20.40 9.42
CA LEU A 208 14.82 20.39 10.78
C LEU A 208 13.78 19.93 11.81
N GLN A 209 12.55 20.41 11.71
CA GLN A 209 11.45 19.97 12.57
C GLN A 209 11.16 18.47 12.41
N LEU A 210 11.16 17.98 11.16
CA LEU A 210 11.00 16.54 10.90
C LEU A 210 12.16 15.72 11.47
N ALA A 211 13.40 16.21 11.31
CA ALA A 211 14.58 15.52 11.82
C ALA A 211 14.56 15.45 13.36
N ASN A 212 14.20 16.57 14.02
CA ASN A 212 14.07 16.63 15.46
C ASN A 212 12.95 15.70 15.97
N GLY A 213 11.78 15.71 15.33
CA GLY A 213 10.68 14.82 15.67
C GLY A 213 11.01 13.34 15.48
N ALA A 214 11.84 13.02 14.49
CA ALA A 214 12.32 11.65 14.26
C ALA A 214 13.52 11.26 15.14
N GLY A 215 14.13 12.21 15.87
CA GLY A 215 15.29 11.96 16.73
C GLY A 215 16.59 11.69 15.97
N VAL A 216 16.78 12.32 14.79
CA VAL A 216 17.96 12.14 13.93
C VAL A 216 18.48 13.47 13.41
N SER A 217 19.71 13.51 12.88
CA SER A 217 20.23 14.68 12.18
C SER A 217 19.51 14.89 10.83
N VAL A 218 19.49 16.13 10.33
CA VAL A 218 18.93 16.47 9.00
C VAL A 218 19.56 15.62 7.90
N ARG A 219 20.87 15.41 7.93
CA ARG A 219 21.57 14.57 6.94
C ARG A 219 21.10 13.11 6.98
N GLN A 220 20.98 12.55 8.18
CA GLN A 220 20.47 11.18 8.34
C GLN A 220 19.02 11.05 7.86
N LEU A 221 18.17 12.02 8.21
CA LEU A 221 16.79 12.05 7.72
C LEU A 221 16.75 12.06 6.19
N GLN A 222 17.45 12.99 5.55
CA GLN A 222 17.46 13.12 4.09
C GLN A 222 17.94 11.83 3.42
N GLN A 223 19.06 11.27 3.89
CA GLN A 223 19.64 10.06 3.30
C GLN A 223 18.68 8.86 3.44
N ARG A 224 18.24 8.57 4.66
CA ARG A 224 17.40 7.39 4.95
C ARG A 224 16.00 7.52 4.35
N PHE A 225 15.43 8.73 4.40
CA PHE A 225 14.13 8.99 3.81
C PHE A 225 14.16 8.84 2.28
N THR A 226 15.17 9.41 1.62
CA THR A 226 15.31 9.28 0.16
C THR A 226 15.57 7.83 -0.27
N SER A 227 16.37 7.07 0.50
CA SER A 227 16.61 5.65 0.17
C SER A 227 15.35 4.79 0.35
N SER A 228 14.51 5.08 1.34
CA SER A 228 13.31 4.28 1.63
C SER A 228 12.07 4.71 0.82
N ILE A 229 11.86 6.03 0.67
CA ILE A 229 10.66 6.60 0.03
C ILE A 229 10.93 6.99 -1.43
N GLY A 230 12.20 7.15 -1.82
CA GLY A 230 12.59 7.51 -3.19
C GLY A 230 12.49 8.99 -3.53
N VAL A 231 12.09 9.85 -2.57
CA VAL A 231 12.04 11.32 -2.71
C VAL A 231 12.53 11.99 -1.42
N SER A 232 12.91 13.27 -1.51
CA SER A 232 13.30 14.02 -0.31
C SER A 232 12.12 14.28 0.64
N PRO A 233 12.36 14.49 1.96
CA PRO A 233 11.30 14.80 2.92
C PRO A 233 10.42 16.00 2.50
N SER A 234 11.02 17.05 1.97
CA SER A 234 10.29 18.24 1.50
C SER A 234 9.42 17.96 0.27
N GLN A 235 9.94 17.17 -0.67
CA GLN A 235 9.17 16.76 -1.85
C GLN A 235 8.01 15.85 -1.44
N TRP A 236 8.24 14.91 -0.53
CA TRP A 236 7.21 14.03 0.01
C TRP A 236 6.08 14.83 0.69
N GLN A 237 6.38 15.79 1.55
CA GLN A 237 5.34 16.64 2.14
C GLN A 237 4.55 17.41 1.08
N ARG A 238 5.22 17.90 0.03
CA ARG A 238 4.54 18.57 -1.06
C ARG A 238 3.57 17.64 -1.80
N LEU A 239 3.99 16.41 -2.11
CA LEU A 239 3.14 15.39 -2.74
C LEU A 239 1.93 15.07 -1.87
N ARG A 240 2.13 14.90 -0.56
CA ARG A 240 1.04 14.66 0.40
C ARG A 240 0.02 15.79 0.39
N ARG A 241 0.47 17.04 0.47
CA ARG A 241 -0.44 18.20 0.44
C ARG A 241 -1.23 18.28 -0.87
N LEU A 242 -0.62 17.91 -2.00
CA LEU A 242 -1.35 17.80 -3.28
C LEU A 242 -2.43 16.72 -3.24
N ASN A 243 -2.13 15.55 -2.66
CA ASN A 243 -3.11 14.48 -2.49
C ASN A 243 -4.27 14.91 -1.57
N PHE A 244 -3.98 15.55 -0.45
CA PHE A 244 -5.02 16.10 0.43
C PHE A 244 -5.86 17.19 -0.26
N ALA A 245 -5.22 18.07 -1.03
CA ALA A 245 -5.95 19.05 -1.83
C ALA A 245 -6.88 18.38 -2.85
N ARG A 246 -6.42 17.29 -3.49
CA ARG A 246 -7.27 16.49 -4.39
C ARG A 246 -8.46 15.89 -3.68
N ARG A 247 -8.28 15.31 -2.49
CA ARG A 247 -9.39 14.78 -1.67
C ARG A 247 -10.41 15.83 -1.34
N ASP A 248 -9.96 17.03 -0.95
CA ASP A 248 -10.87 18.15 -0.67
C ASP A 248 -11.65 18.56 -1.93
N LEU A 249 -10.99 18.62 -3.10
CA LEU A 249 -11.65 18.95 -4.36
C LEU A 249 -12.67 17.90 -4.79
N LEU A 250 -12.42 16.63 -4.54
CA LEU A 250 -13.34 15.53 -4.85
C LEU A 250 -14.54 15.48 -3.90
N ARG A 251 -14.35 15.86 -2.62
CA ARG A 251 -15.39 15.77 -1.59
C ARG A 251 -16.32 17.00 -1.54
N LYS A 252 -15.85 18.14 -2.03
CA LYS A 252 -16.57 19.40 -1.88
C LYS A 252 -17.40 19.77 -3.11
N VAL A 253 -18.55 20.42 -2.87
CA VAL A 253 -19.42 20.90 -3.93
C VAL A 253 -18.85 22.19 -4.52
N PRO A 254 -18.84 22.38 -5.86
CA PRO A 254 -18.32 23.58 -6.50
C PRO A 254 -19.01 24.89 -6.06
N ALA A 255 -20.24 24.79 -5.58
CA ALA A 255 -20.97 25.94 -5.02
C ALA A 255 -20.47 26.38 -3.63
N GLU A 256 -19.74 25.51 -2.91
CA GLU A 256 -19.34 25.74 -1.51
C GLU A 256 -17.83 26.02 -1.37
N THR A 257 -17.03 25.78 -2.41
CA THR A 257 -15.59 25.96 -2.34
C THR A 257 -14.98 26.29 -3.70
N THR A 258 -13.84 26.94 -3.66
CA THR A 258 -13.04 27.28 -4.85
C THR A 258 -11.70 26.55 -4.83
N VAL A 259 -11.09 26.40 -6.00
CA VAL A 259 -9.72 25.88 -6.14
C VAL A 259 -8.73 26.70 -5.30
N ALA A 260 -8.93 28.03 -5.22
CA ALA A 260 -8.08 28.93 -4.46
C ALA A 260 -8.14 28.65 -2.96
N GLU A 261 -9.34 28.48 -2.40
CA GLU A 261 -9.54 28.17 -0.98
C GLU A 261 -8.91 26.82 -0.61
N VAL A 262 -9.07 25.80 -1.46
CA VAL A 262 -8.44 24.49 -1.22
C VAL A 262 -6.92 24.62 -1.29
N ALA A 263 -6.36 25.32 -2.29
CA ALA A 263 -4.92 25.52 -2.41
C ALA A 263 -4.36 26.22 -1.16
N MET A 264 -5.00 27.29 -0.70
CA MET A 264 -4.57 28.06 0.49
C MET A 264 -4.66 27.21 1.76
N ARG A 265 -5.70 26.41 1.93
CA ARG A 265 -5.84 25.47 3.08
C ARG A 265 -4.66 24.54 3.19
N TRP A 266 -4.14 24.06 2.06
CA TRP A 266 -2.99 23.16 2.00
C TRP A 266 -1.66 23.90 1.80
N SER A 267 -1.60 25.20 2.17
CA SER A 267 -0.39 26.04 2.15
C SER A 267 0.25 26.21 0.77
N PHE A 268 -0.58 26.30 -0.27
CA PHE A 268 -0.16 26.68 -1.62
C PHE A 268 -0.56 28.12 -1.94
N TRP A 269 0.34 29.06 -1.66
CA TRP A 269 0.08 30.49 -1.78
C TRP A 269 0.14 31.01 -3.23
N HIS A 270 0.74 30.25 -4.15
CA HIS A 270 0.88 30.61 -5.57
C HIS A 270 0.02 29.70 -6.44
N LEU A 271 -1.19 30.13 -6.78
CA LEU A 271 -2.18 29.33 -7.50
C LEU A 271 -1.69 28.77 -8.84
N GLY A 272 -0.90 29.55 -9.60
CA GLY A 272 -0.31 29.07 -10.86
C GLY A 272 0.66 27.91 -10.65
N ARG A 273 1.54 28.00 -9.64
CA ARG A 273 2.47 26.91 -9.27
C ARG A 273 1.75 25.71 -8.70
N PHE A 274 0.67 25.94 -7.94
CA PHE A 274 -0.19 24.86 -7.45
C PHE A 274 -0.83 24.11 -8.61
N SER A 275 -1.51 24.81 -9.52
CA SER A 275 -2.18 24.20 -10.67
C SER A 275 -1.23 23.43 -11.56
N GLN A 276 -0.02 23.96 -11.81
CA GLN A 276 1.01 23.26 -12.56
C GLN A 276 1.49 21.99 -11.85
N ALA A 277 1.79 22.06 -10.55
CA ALA A 277 2.23 20.90 -9.77
C ALA A 277 1.14 19.84 -9.66
N TYR A 278 -0.10 20.27 -9.50
CA TYR A 278 -1.28 19.40 -9.46
C TYR A 278 -1.46 18.66 -10.80
N TYR A 279 -1.40 19.42 -11.91
CA TYR A 279 -1.48 18.83 -13.25
C TYR A 279 -0.34 17.82 -13.51
N GLN A 280 0.88 18.17 -13.13
CA GLN A 280 2.03 17.26 -13.26
C GLN A 280 1.80 15.95 -12.49
N LEU A 281 1.26 16.02 -11.28
CA LEU A 281 1.06 14.84 -10.45
C LEU A 281 -0.13 13.99 -10.92
N PHE A 282 -1.29 14.61 -11.20
CA PHE A 282 -2.54 13.88 -11.43
C PHE A 282 -2.98 13.80 -12.89
N GLY A 283 -2.28 14.48 -13.81
CA GLY A 283 -2.65 14.50 -15.24
C GLY A 283 -3.87 15.36 -15.55
N GLU A 284 -4.45 16.06 -14.58
CA GLU A 284 -5.62 16.91 -14.74
C GLU A 284 -5.49 18.23 -13.97
N LEU A 285 -6.24 19.25 -14.35
CA LEU A 285 -6.29 20.52 -13.63
C LEU A 285 -7.16 20.41 -12.38
N PRO A 286 -6.85 21.13 -11.27
CA PRO A 286 -7.64 21.11 -10.05
C PRO A 286 -9.09 21.57 -10.26
N SER A 287 -9.34 22.47 -11.20
CA SER A 287 -10.70 22.89 -11.59
C SER A 287 -11.51 21.75 -12.22
N ARG A 288 -10.86 20.87 -12.99
CA ARG A 288 -11.51 19.69 -13.54
C ARG A 288 -11.86 18.67 -12.45
N THR A 289 -10.96 18.47 -11.50
CA THR A 289 -11.25 17.60 -10.35
C THR A 289 -12.45 18.10 -9.55
N LEU A 290 -12.54 19.41 -9.27
CA LEU A 290 -13.65 20.01 -8.54
C LEU A 290 -15.00 19.84 -9.26
N LEU A 291 -15.00 19.83 -10.59
CA LEU A 291 -16.20 19.72 -11.43
C LEU A 291 -16.56 18.26 -11.81
N ARG A 292 -15.86 17.27 -11.29
CA ARG A 292 -16.19 15.85 -11.58
C ARG A 292 -17.62 15.53 -11.10
N PRO A 293 -18.43 14.82 -11.93
CA PRO A 293 -19.70 14.25 -11.49
C PRO A 293 -19.45 13.28 -10.32
N ARG A 294 -20.33 13.26 -9.37
CA ARG A 294 -20.32 12.35 -8.23
C ARG A 294 -21.17 11.13 -8.48
#